data_efcfd25811c35ca113ffa21cc192e2bc
#
_entry.id   efcfd25811c35ca113ffa21cc192e2bc
#
_cell.length_a   1.000
_cell.length_b   1.000
_cell.length_c   1.000
_cell.angle_alpha   90.00
_cell.angle_beta   90.00
_cell.angle_gamma   90.00
#
_symmetry.space_group_name_H-M   'P 1'
#
loop_
_entity.id
_entity.type
_entity.pdbx_description
1 polymer ?
#
loop_
_entity_poly.entity_id
_entity_poly.type
_entity_poly.pdbx_seq_one_letter_code
_entity_poly.pdbx_strand_id
1 'polypeptide(L)'
;MTRQISRKYTFFILSIFHFIWGQISDFKIKEYFPLPERISELGLRPTKFNWSIGDRFILIDEVKNQIMNVNPNGKLSFPSGLSENSVYGEFIWAGIIPEGVGVVDRLENSINYLDVRLNTYSVLDFSQKIYPEIAAVNSSGVIHLLSQTYNSIYTVEGSRFNSSPFIDFTKERLPSNCFIDMSLNDNRDLFLLGCDGIAYVFSLNGKLKTSMPALINDPKHVIAIGDDWFVFNDDGIALSINTNIKYRLPQSSSPLVDVKSKNSLIAILSLNQILILDVK
;
A
#
# COMPACT_ATOMS: atom_id res chain seq x y z
N MET A 1 12.62 39.20 50.97
CA MET A 1 12.08 39.50 49.61
C MET A 1 12.49 38.42 48.60
N THR A 2 12.41 37.11 48.96
CA THR A 2 13.03 36.02 48.16
C THR A 2 12.15 34.75 48.09
N ARG A 3 10.81 34.85 48.27
CA ARG A 3 9.91 33.67 48.23
C ARG A 3 8.79 33.70 47.16
N GLN A 4 8.72 34.73 46.31
CA GLN A 4 7.66 34.85 45.30
C GLN A 4 8.08 34.49 43.86
N ILE A 5 9.36 34.30 43.59
CA ILE A 5 9.85 34.03 42.22
C ILE A 5 9.76 32.51 41.88
N SER A 6 9.79 31.63 42.87
CA SER A 6 9.79 30.17 42.65
C SER A 6 8.46 29.60 42.16
N ARG A 7 7.32 30.20 42.47
CA ARG A 7 5.98 29.65 42.08
C ARG A 7 5.56 29.93 40.62
N LYS A 8 6.10 30.96 39.99
CA LYS A 8 5.75 31.29 38.60
C LYS A 8 6.46 30.41 37.58
N TYR A 9 7.66 29.95 37.88
CA TYR A 9 8.43 29.08 36.97
C TYR A 9 7.96 27.62 36.99
N THR A 10 7.46 27.14 38.12
CA THR A 10 6.94 25.77 38.23
C THR A 10 5.64 25.59 37.44
N PHE A 11 4.82 26.63 37.32
CA PHE A 11 3.60 26.58 36.51
C PHE A 11 3.87 26.65 35.00
N PHE A 12 4.95 27.30 34.60
CA PHE A 12 5.33 27.41 33.18
C PHE A 12 5.96 26.13 32.67
N ILE A 13 6.70 25.41 33.50
CA ILE A 13 7.32 24.12 33.14
C ILE A 13 6.23 23.01 33.06
N LEU A 14 5.24 23.03 33.94
CA LEU A 14 4.14 22.05 33.89
C LEU A 14 3.21 22.25 32.68
N SER A 15 3.04 23.47 32.18
CA SER A 15 2.25 23.71 30.97
C SER A 15 2.98 23.34 29.68
N ILE A 16 4.31 23.33 29.67
CA ILE A 16 5.11 22.89 28.51
C ILE A 16 5.12 21.37 28.40
N PHE A 17 5.08 20.63 29.52
CA PHE A 17 5.01 19.16 29.50
C PHE A 17 3.67 18.58 29.03
N HIS A 18 2.59 19.37 29.05
CA HIS A 18 1.27 18.93 28.53
C HIS A 18 1.14 19.03 27.01
N PHE A 19 2.07 19.69 26.33
CA PHE A 19 2.06 19.85 24.86
C PHE A 19 2.82 18.77 24.09
N ILE A 20 3.50 17.83 24.76
CA ILE A 20 4.36 16.82 24.10
C ILE A 20 3.69 15.44 24.01
N TRP A 21 2.52 15.24 24.58
CA TRP A 21 1.76 14.01 24.34
C TRP A 21 1.00 14.18 23.03
N GLY A 22 1.58 13.66 21.94
CA GLY A 22 0.94 13.65 20.64
C GLY A 22 -0.48 13.09 20.80
N GLN A 23 -1.47 13.83 20.33
CA GLN A 23 -2.85 13.37 20.29
C GLN A 23 -2.89 12.08 19.48
N ILE A 24 -3.26 10.99 20.13
CA ILE A 24 -3.59 9.73 19.45
C ILE A 24 -5.08 9.81 19.17
N SER A 25 -5.44 9.79 17.90
CA SER A 25 -6.83 9.72 17.44
C SER A 25 -7.17 8.28 17.10
N ASP A 26 -8.45 7.93 17.14
CA ASP A 26 -8.93 6.62 16.73
C ASP A 26 -9.64 6.73 15.38
N PHE A 27 -9.44 5.74 14.52
CA PHE A 27 -10.20 5.61 13.29
C PHE A 27 -11.62 5.14 13.57
N LYS A 28 -12.58 5.65 12.82
CA LYS A 28 -13.96 5.20 12.89
C LYS A 28 -14.14 3.95 12.02
N ILE A 29 -14.57 2.86 12.63
CA ILE A 29 -14.96 1.66 11.91
C ILE A 29 -16.23 1.94 11.12
N LYS A 30 -16.17 1.70 9.80
CA LYS A 30 -17.31 1.80 8.90
C LYS A 30 -17.94 0.44 8.66
N GLU A 31 -17.13 -0.59 8.43
CA GLU A 31 -17.63 -1.90 8.05
C GLU A 31 -16.64 -3.01 8.42
N TYR A 32 -17.19 -4.18 8.73
CA TYR A 32 -16.46 -5.44 8.87
C TYR A 32 -16.81 -6.35 7.71
N PHE A 33 -15.80 -6.84 7.03
CA PHE A 33 -15.94 -7.76 5.92
C PHE A 33 -15.22 -9.08 6.26
N PRO A 34 -15.94 -10.09 6.80
CA PRO A 34 -15.32 -11.38 7.11
C PRO A 34 -14.92 -12.08 5.81
N LEU A 35 -13.73 -12.66 5.79
CA LEU A 35 -13.31 -13.48 4.67
C LEU A 35 -14.12 -14.80 4.64
N PRO A 36 -14.50 -15.30 3.45
CA PRO A 36 -15.23 -16.56 3.33
C PRO A 36 -14.44 -17.73 3.95
N GLU A 37 -15.11 -18.60 4.72
CA GLU A 37 -14.52 -19.82 5.31
C GLU A 37 -13.86 -20.72 4.25
N ARG A 38 -14.37 -20.68 3.03
CA ARG A 38 -13.83 -21.41 1.88
C ARG A 38 -12.35 -21.10 1.62
N ILE A 39 -11.87 -19.90 1.95
CA ILE A 39 -10.46 -19.52 1.82
C ILE A 39 -9.60 -20.42 2.73
N SER A 40 -10.00 -20.55 4.01
CA SER A 40 -9.28 -21.37 4.97
C SER A 40 -9.44 -22.89 4.67
N GLU A 41 -10.62 -23.33 4.21
CA GLU A 41 -10.85 -24.71 3.77
C GLU A 41 -9.91 -25.12 2.62
N LEU A 42 -9.63 -24.21 1.69
CA LEU A 42 -8.67 -24.40 0.60
C LEU A 42 -7.22 -24.24 1.07
N GLY A 43 -7.00 -23.93 2.36
CA GLY A 43 -5.69 -23.67 2.94
C GLY A 43 -5.01 -22.43 2.35
N LEU A 44 -5.79 -21.47 1.85
CA LEU A 44 -5.27 -20.21 1.32
C LEU A 44 -5.07 -19.20 2.45
N ARG A 45 -4.05 -18.36 2.30
CA ARG A 45 -3.70 -17.31 3.25
C ARG A 45 -3.35 -16.03 2.49
N PRO A 46 -4.33 -15.16 2.24
CA PRO A 46 -4.07 -13.89 1.56
C PRO A 46 -3.02 -13.07 2.29
N THR A 47 -2.00 -12.65 1.57
CA THR A 47 -0.91 -11.79 2.05
C THR A 47 -1.00 -10.38 1.50
N LYS A 48 -1.71 -10.21 0.38
CA LYS A 48 -1.99 -8.93 -0.23
C LYS A 48 -3.43 -8.85 -0.70
N PHE A 49 -3.93 -7.63 -0.79
CA PHE A 49 -5.24 -7.38 -1.35
C PHE A 49 -5.32 -6.02 -2.03
N ASN A 50 -6.40 -5.79 -2.76
CA ASN A 50 -6.77 -4.49 -3.26
C ASN A 50 -8.29 -4.41 -3.48
N TRP A 51 -8.79 -3.21 -3.67
CA TRP A 51 -10.12 -2.99 -4.19
C TRP A 51 -10.22 -3.54 -5.60
N SER A 52 -11.36 -4.14 -5.91
CA SER A 52 -11.72 -4.63 -7.24
C SER A 52 -13.02 -3.95 -7.71
N ILE A 53 -13.43 -4.25 -8.93
CA ILE A 53 -14.61 -3.67 -9.56
C ILE A 53 -15.87 -4.07 -8.79
N GLY A 54 -16.79 -3.10 -8.57
CA GLY A 54 -18.07 -3.36 -7.89
C GLY A 54 -17.96 -3.61 -6.39
N ASP A 55 -17.10 -2.85 -5.71
CA ASP A 55 -16.84 -2.93 -4.25
C ASP A 55 -16.42 -4.33 -3.77
N ARG A 56 -15.80 -5.08 -4.65
CA ARG A 56 -15.18 -6.37 -4.37
C ARG A 56 -13.75 -6.18 -3.91
N PHE A 57 -13.17 -7.25 -3.37
CA PHE A 57 -11.76 -7.32 -3.08
C PHE A 57 -11.09 -8.40 -3.92
N ILE A 58 -9.93 -8.07 -4.46
CA ILE A 58 -9.02 -9.03 -5.05
C ILE A 58 -7.93 -9.32 -4.04
N LEU A 59 -7.69 -10.59 -3.77
CA LEU A 59 -6.76 -11.09 -2.76
C LEU A 59 -5.68 -11.90 -3.45
N ILE A 60 -4.47 -11.85 -2.92
CA ILE A 60 -3.33 -12.63 -3.39
C ILE A 60 -2.80 -13.45 -2.23
N ASP A 61 -2.67 -14.76 -2.43
CA ASP A 61 -1.85 -15.65 -1.62
C ASP A 61 -0.51 -15.81 -2.34
N GLU A 62 0.52 -15.10 -1.87
CA GLU A 62 1.85 -15.14 -2.49
C GLU A 62 2.52 -16.50 -2.34
N VAL A 63 2.25 -17.23 -1.24
CA VAL A 63 2.86 -18.54 -0.99
C VAL A 63 2.34 -19.61 -1.96
N LYS A 64 1.03 -19.57 -2.24
CA LYS A 64 0.39 -20.51 -3.18
C LYS A 64 0.27 -19.94 -4.60
N ASN A 65 0.72 -18.70 -4.80
CA ASN A 65 0.61 -17.97 -6.05
C ASN A 65 -0.82 -17.99 -6.61
N GLN A 66 -1.79 -17.67 -5.75
CA GLN A 66 -3.23 -17.72 -6.08
C GLN A 66 -3.86 -16.34 -5.99
N ILE A 67 -4.71 -16.03 -6.95
CA ILE A 67 -5.55 -14.84 -6.95
C ILE A 67 -7.00 -15.26 -6.67
N MET A 68 -7.65 -14.49 -5.82
CA MET A 68 -9.04 -14.70 -5.43
C MET A 68 -9.80 -13.38 -5.53
N ASN A 69 -11.06 -13.46 -5.87
CA ASN A 69 -11.96 -12.32 -5.79
C ASN A 69 -13.10 -12.62 -4.82
N VAL A 70 -13.33 -11.69 -3.89
CA VAL A 70 -14.39 -11.81 -2.89
C VAL A 70 -15.35 -10.64 -3.08
N ASN A 71 -16.64 -10.95 -3.25
CA ASN A 71 -17.67 -9.93 -3.38
C ASN A 71 -18.26 -9.53 -2.01
N PRO A 72 -19.04 -8.45 -1.91
CA PRO A 72 -19.64 -7.99 -0.65
C PRO A 72 -20.50 -9.04 0.07
N ASN A 73 -21.06 -10.01 -0.68
CA ASN A 73 -21.86 -11.10 -0.12
C ASN A 73 -21.02 -12.30 0.35
N GLY A 74 -19.70 -12.16 0.40
CA GLY A 74 -18.79 -13.23 0.80
C GLY A 74 -18.61 -14.33 -0.24
N LYS A 75 -19.08 -14.16 -1.49
CA LYS A 75 -18.88 -15.17 -2.54
C LYS A 75 -17.45 -15.09 -3.05
N LEU A 76 -16.74 -16.21 -2.95
CA LEU A 76 -15.40 -16.42 -3.50
C LEU A 76 -15.48 -16.82 -4.97
N SER A 77 -14.63 -16.26 -5.80
CA SER A 77 -14.41 -16.67 -7.19
C SER A 77 -12.93 -16.56 -7.54
N PHE A 78 -12.51 -17.39 -8.49
CA PHE A 78 -11.14 -17.38 -9.01
C PHE A 78 -11.14 -16.84 -10.44
N PRO A 79 -10.11 -16.10 -10.85
CA PRO A 79 -9.96 -15.69 -12.24
C PRO A 79 -9.96 -16.89 -13.18
N SER A 80 -10.72 -16.84 -14.26
CA SER A 80 -10.68 -17.86 -15.30
C SER A 80 -9.63 -17.50 -16.35
N GLY A 81 -8.96 -18.52 -16.92
CA GLY A 81 -7.84 -18.31 -17.84
C GLY A 81 -6.47 -18.16 -17.15
N LEU A 82 -6.49 -17.94 -15.84
CA LEU A 82 -5.38 -18.26 -14.96
C LEU A 82 -5.55 -19.75 -14.62
N SER A 83 -5.26 -20.64 -15.58
CA SER A 83 -5.66 -22.04 -15.46
C SER A 83 -4.85 -22.78 -14.40
N GLU A 84 -5.45 -23.81 -13.80
CA GLU A 84 -4.81 -24.73 -12.84
C GLU A 84 -3.51 -25.38 -13.37
N ASN A 85 -3.25 -25.27 -14.67
CA ASN A 85 -2.09 -25.82 -15.35
C ASN A 85 -1.08 -24.75 -15.85
N SER A 86 -1.35 -23.45 -15.69
CA SER A 86 -0.37 -22.43 -16.02
C SER A 86 0.58 -22.28 -14.84
N VAL A 87 1.84 -22.51 -15.11
CA VAL A 87 2.92 -22.20 -14.17
C VAL A 87 3.05 -20.68 -14.13
N TYR A 88 2.22 -20.02 -13.30
CA TYR A 88 2.40 -18.60 -13.05
C TYR A 88 3.68 -18.41 -12.24
N GLY A 89 4.35 -17.32 -12.52
CA GLY A 89 5.58 -17.00 -11.84
C GLY A 89 5.40 -16.61 -10.39
N GLU A 90 5.01 -15.35 -10.14
CA GLU A 90 4.83 -14.81 -8.79
C GLU A 90 3.96 -13.56 -8.85
N PHE A 91 2.75 -13.62 -8.29
CA PHE A 91 1.87 -12.45 -8.24
C PHE A 91 2.26 -11.53 -7.09
N ILE A 92 2.64 -10.30 -7.42
CA ILE A 92 3.07 -9.30 -6.43
C ILE A 92 2.02 -8.22 -6.21
N TRP A 93 1.12 -8.01 -7.16
CA TRP A 93 0.11 -6.95 -7.11
C TRP A 93 -1.07 -7.28 -8.01
N ALA A 94 -2.26 -6.90 -7.57
CA ALA A 94 -3.46 -6.86 -8.39
C ALA A 94 -4.29 -5.64 -8.00
N GLY A 95 -4.97 -5.02 -8.98
CA GLY A 95 -5.78 -3.84 -8.70
C GLY A 95 -6.54 -3.31 -9.91
N ILE A 96 -7.39 -2.31 -9.67
CA ILE A 96 -8.19 -1.66 -10.72
C ILE A 96 -7.29 -0.76 -11.57
N ILE A 97 -7.45 -0.91 -12.86
CA ILE A 97 -6.86 -0.06 -13.90
C ILE A 97 -7.95 0.34 -14.90
N PRO A 98 -7.76 1.32 -15.78
CA PRO A 98 -8.78 1.73 -16.74
C PRO A 98 -9.30 0.59 -17.63
N GLU A 99 -8.44 -0.38 -17.94
CA GLU A 99 -8.74 -1.53 -18.79
C GLU A 99 -9.50 -2.66 -18.05
N GLY A 100 -9.63 -2.57 -16.73
CA GLY A 100 -10.27 -3.60 -15.91
C GLY A 100 -9.51 -3.89 -14.62
N VAL A 101 -8.93 -5.08 -14.50
CA VAL A 101 -8.04 -5.46 -13.38
C VAL A 101 -6.68 -5.84 -13.95
N GLY A 102 -5.63 -5.19 -13.46
CA GLY A 102 -4.26 -5.57 -13.75
C GLY A 102 -3.72 -6.51 -12.68
N VAL A 103 -2.93 -7.50 -13.09
CA VAL A 103 -2.20 -8.42 -12.22
C VAL A 103 -0.75 -8.46 -12.65
N VAL A 104 0.16 -8.03 -11.77
CA VAL A 104 1.60 -8.04 -12.02
C VAL A 104 2.18 -9.38 -11.62
N ASP A 105 2.80 -10.06 -12.59
CA ASP A 105 3.56 -11.27 -12.39
C ASP A 105 5.06 -10.94 -12.46
N ARG A 106 5.75 -11.15 -11.35
CA ARG A 106 7.17 -10.82 -11.20
C ARG A 106 8.07 -11.72 -12.03
N LEU A 107 7.89 -13.03 -11.95
CA LEU A 107 8.78 -14.00 -12.60
C LEU A 107 8.50 -14.11 -14.10
N GLU A 108 7.24 -14.08 -14.51
CA GLU A 108 6.86 -13.98 -15.92
C GLU A 108 7.21 -12.60 -16.50
N ASN A 109 7.46 -11.62 -15.62
CA ASN A 109 7.85 -10.26 -16.00
C ASN A 109 6.82 -9.62 -16.92
N SER A 110 5.55 -9.67 -16.48
CA SER A 110 4.37 -9.29 -17.27
C SER A 110 3.26 -8.69 -16.44
N ILE A 111 2.27 -8.12 -17.12
CA ILE A 111 0.96 -7.77 -16.56
C ILE A 111 -0.11 -8.57 -17.29
N ASN A 112 -0.91 -9.29 -16.54
CA ASN A 112 -2.13 -9.92 -17.01
C ASN A 112 -3.29 -8.94 -16.87
N TYR A 113 -4.04 -8.71 -17.94
CA TYR A 113 -5.23 -7.87 -17.95
C TYR A 113 -6.47 -8.75 -17.87
N LEU A 114 -7.29 -8.50 -16.85
CA LEU A 114 -8.54 -9.22 -16.61
C LEU A 114 -9.74 -8.33 -16.87
N ASP A 115 -10.78 -8.87 -17.47
CA ASP A 115 -12.05 -8.20 -17.67
C ASP A 115 -12.84 -8.06 -16.33
N VAL A 116 -14.02 -7.45 -16.38
CA VAL A 116 -14.90 -7.27 -15.22
C VAL A 116 -15.39 -8.59 -14.60
N ARG A 117 -15.27 -9.72 -15.31
CA ARG A 117 -15.58 -11.06 -14.84
C ARG A 117 -14.34 -11.81 -14.37
N LEU A 118 -13.18 -11.15 -14.41
CA LEU A 118 -11.86 -11.67 -14.10
C LEU A 118 -11.39 -12.77 -15.06
N ASN A 119 -11.81 -12.70 -16.34
CA ASN A 119 -11.22 -13.52 -17.39
C ASN A 119 -9.99 -12.81 -17.94
N THR A 120 -8.87 -13.51 -18.07
CA THR A 120 -7.70 -12.97 -18.75
C THR A 120 -8.02 -12.77 -20.23
N TYR A 121 -7.85 -11.57 -20.74
CA TYR A 121 -8.07 -11.25 -22.15
C TYR A 121 -6.82 -10.76 -22.86
N SER A 122 -5.80 -10.31 -22.13
CA SER A 122 -4.53 -9.84 -22.70
C SER A 122 -3.39 -9.99 -21.68
N VAL A 123 -2.18 -10.11 -22.18
CA VAL A 123 -0.94 -10.12 -21.40
C VAL A 123 0.02 -9.13 -22.03
N LEU A 124 0.66 -8.32 -21.22
CA LEU A 124 1.75 -7.43 -21.61
C LEU A 124 3.05 -7.95 -21.04
N ASP A 125 3.89 -8.53 -21.89
CA ASP A 125 5.26 -8.87 -21.52
C ASP A 125 6.14 -7.62 -21.52
N PHE A 126 6.95 -7.45 -20.47
CA PHE A 126 7.88 -6.33 -20.45
C PHE A 126 9.06 -6.62 -21.39
N SER A 127 9.39 -5.65 -22.23
CA SER A 127 10.50 -5.76 -23.19
C SER A 127 11.88 -5.92 -22.52
N GLN A 128 11.96 -5.62 -21.23
CA GLN A 128 13.14 -5.78 -20.38
C GLN A 128 12.73 -6.58 -19.13
N LYS A 129 13.56 -7.53 -18.71
CA LYS A 129 13.32 -8.34 -17.52
C LYS A 129 13.65 -7.55 -16.26
N ILE A 130 12.66 -6.83 -15.72
CA ILE A 130 12.84 -5.95 -14.55
C ILE A 130 12.57 -6.65 -13.22
N TYR A 131 11.81 -7.76 -13.20
CA TYR A 131 11.44 -8.52 -12.00
C TYR A 131 10.90 -7.62 -10.88
N PRO A 132 9.75 -6.95 -11.08
CA PRO A 132 9.25 -5.97 -10.12
C PRO A 132 8.89 -6.62 -8.78
N GLU A 133 9.23 -5.98 -7.66
CA GLU A 133 8.90 -6.45 -6.31
C GLU A 133 7.70 -5.72 -5.69
N ILE A 134 7.49 -4.46 -6.08
CA ILE A 134 6.40 -3.62 -5.59
C ILE A 134 5.73 -2.95 -6.77
N ALA A 135 4.41 -2.84 -6.72
CA ALA A 135 3.65 -2.08 -7.71
C ALA A 135 2.60 -1.20 -7.05
N ALA A 136 2.39 -0.03 -7.63
CA ALA A 136 1.32 0.90 -7.25
C ALA A 136 0.74 1.57 -8.49
N VAL A 137 -0.53 1.96 -8.44
CA VAL A 137 -1.23 2.63 -9.53
C VAL A 137 -1.61 4.04 -9.12
N ASN A 138 -1.45 5.00 -10.02
CA ASN A 138 -1.92 6.36 -9.81
C ASN A 138 -3.38 6.55 -10.25
N SER A 139 -3.95 7.71 -9.96
CA SER A 139 -5.32 8.08 -10.32
C SER A 139 -5.61 8.09 -11.84
N SER A 140 -4.58 8.12 -12.68
CA SER A 140 -4.70 8.04 -14.16
C SER A 140 -4.56 6.62 -14.69
N GLY A 141 -4.35 5.61 -13.82
CA GLY A 141 -4.19 4.22 -14.22
C GLY A 141 -2.77 3.83 -14.63
N VAL A 142 -1.79 4.72 -14.48
CA VAL A 142 -0.38 4.37 -14.74
C VAL A 142 0.13 3.52 -13.59
N ILE A 143 0.62 2.33 -13.91
CA ILE A 143 1.22 1.40 -12.95
C ILE A 143 2.70 1.74 -12.82
N HIS A 144 3.15 1.93 -11.59
CA HIS A 144 4.56 2.11 -11.23
C HIS A 144 5.08 0.79 -10.69
N LEU A 145 6.21 0.33 -11.23
CA LEU A 145 6.83 -0.96 -10.95
C LEU A 145 8.22 -0.73 -10.37
N LEU A 146 8.40 -1.02 -9.10
CA LEU A 146 9.71 -0.97 -8.45
C LEU A 146 10.50 -2.23 -8.78
N SER A 147 11.68 -2.07 -9.32
CA SER A 147 12.69 -3.12 -9.47
C SER A 147 13.88 -2.83 -8.58
N GLN A 148 14.04 -3.60 -7.52
CA GLN A 148 15.24 -3.52 -6.66
C GLN A 148 16.48 -4.04 -7.41
N THR A 149 16.29 -5.01 -8.30
CA THR A 149 17.37 -5.55 -9.15
C THR A 149 18.04 -4.46 -9.99
N TYR A 150 17.25 -3.52 -10.52
CA TYR A 150 17.77 -2.42 -11.35
C TYR A 150 17.84 -1.09 -10.58
N ASN A 151 17.52 -1.06 -9.29
CA ASN A 151 17.46 0.16 -8.48
C ASN A 151 16.65 1.27 -9.18
N SER A 152 15.46 0.92 -9.67
CA SER A 152 14.68 1.81 -10.53
C SER A 152 13.18 1.57 -10.41
N ILE A 153 12.41 2.60 -10.71
CA ILE A 153 10.98 2.49 -10.93
C ILE A 153 10.68 2.64 -12.42
N TYR A 154 9.93 1.70 -12.97
CA TYR A 154 9.42 1.72 -14.34
C TYR A 154 7.93 2.03 -14.35
N THR A 155 7.39 2.36 -15.52
CA THR A 155 5.95 2.63 -15.66
C THR A 155 5.32 1.83 -16.79
N VAL A 156 4.05 1.49 -16.58
CA VAL A 156 3.17 0.94 -17.60
C VAL A 156 1.96 1.85 -17.73
N GLU A 157 1.67 2.28 -18.94
CA GLU A 157 0.52 3.10 -19.29
C GLU A 157 -0.30 2.38 -20.36
N GLY A 158 -1.51 1.97 -20.00
CA GLY A 158 -2.33 1.10 -20.84
C GLY A 158 -1.57 -0.20 -21.15
N SER A 159 -1.43 -0.51 -22.43
CA SER A 159 -0.69 -1.68 -22.92
C SER A 159 0.77 -1.39 -23.28
N ARG A 160 1.35 -0.31 -22.76
CA ARG A 160 2.71 0.12 -23.09
C ARG A 160 3.61 0.10 -21.85
N PHE A 161 4.63 -0.74 -21.87
CA PHE A 161 5.75 -0.69 -20.93
C PHE A 161 6.79 0.32 -21.37
N ASN A 162 7.21 1.21 -20.46
CA ASN A 162 8.30 2.15 -20.69
C ASN A 162 9.62 1.53 -20.22
N SER A 163 10.51 1.18 -21.16
CA SER A 163 11.81 0.60 -20.86
C SER A 163 12.82 1.58 -20.25
N SER A 164 12.58 2.89 -20.38
CA SER A 164 13.36 3.90 -19.66
C SER A 164 12.80 4.07 -18.26
N PRO A 165 13.63 4.01 -17.20
CA PRO A 165 13.15 4.19 -15.84
C PRO A 165 12.50 5.56 -15.63
N PHE A 166 11.37 5.57 -14.95
CA PHE A 166 10.72 6.77 -14.44
C PHE A 166 11.57 7.42 -13.32
N ILE A 167 12.14 6.57 -12.43
CA ILE A 167 13.12 6.97 -11.42
C ILE A 167 14.29 6.01 -11.51
N ASP A 168 15.49 6.56 -11.54
CA ASP A 168 16.75 5.83 -11.47
C ASP A 168 17.45 6.23 -10.16
N PHE A 169 17.38 5.37 -9.14
CA PHE A 169 17.91 5.67 -7.80
C PHE A 169 19.41 5.89 -7.77
N THR A 170 20.14 5.36 -8.76
CA THR A 170 21.59 5.59 -8.86
C THR A 170 21.89 7.06 -9.20
N LYS A 171 21.01 7.69 -9.98
CA LYS A 171 21.10 9.12 -10.32
C LYS A 171 20.66 10.01 -9.17
N GLU A 172 19.61 9.58 -8.44
CA GLU A 172 19.08 10.34 -7.29
C GLU A 172 19.97 10.21 -6.04
N ARG A 173 20.98 9.33 -6.05
CA ARG A 173 21.94 9.10 -4.95
C ARG A 173 21.26 8.83 -3.62
N LEU A 174 20.23 8.02 -3.61
CA LEU A 174 19.52 7.65 -2.39
C LEU A 174 20.44 6.88 -1.44
N PRO A 175 20.35 7.11 -0.13
CA PRO A 175 21.16 6.39 0.85
C PRO A 175 20.76 4.91 1.01
N SER A 176 19.52 4.56 0.66
CA SER A 176 19.00 3.20 0.68
C SER A 176 18.57 2.75 -0.71
N ASN A 177 18.74 1.46 -1.00
CA ASN A 177 18.20 0.77 -2.17
C ASN A 177 17.22 -0.34 -1.78
N CYS A 178 16.87 -0.44 -0.50
CA CYS A 178 15.90 -1.37 0.02
C CYS A 178 14.59 -0.64 0.32
N PHE A 179 13.49 -1.07 -0.30
CA PHE A 179 12.17 -0.47 -0.14
C PHE A 179 11.15 -1.55 0.19
N ILE A 180 10.19 -1.20 1.05
CA ILE A 180 9.19 -2.15 1.56
C ILE A 180 7.79 -1.88 1.04
N ASP A 181 7.45 -0.61 0.72
CA ASP A 181 6.14 -0.28 0.18
C ASP A 181 6.16 1.03 -0.62
N MET A 182 5.15 1.23 -1.46
CA MET A 182 5.04 2.37 -2.37
C MET A 182 3.58 2.76 -2.55
N SER A 183 3.31 4.07 -2.55
CA SER A 183 1.98 4.63 -2.81
C SER A 183 2.05 5.90 -3.63
N LEU A 184 0.96 6.25 -4.33
CA LEU A 184 0.81 7.51 -5.06
C LEU A 184 -0.40 8.27 -4.54
N ASN A 185 -0.27 9.59 -4.38
CA ASN A 185 -1.37 10.45 -4.00
C ASN A 185 -2.14 11.00 -5.23
N ASP A 186 -3.18 11.80 -4.98
CA ASP A 186 -4.00 12.37 -6.05
C ASP A 186 -3.23 13.33 -6.97
N ASN A 187 -2.18 13.98 -6.46
CA ASN A 187 -1.25 14.80 -7.23
C ASN A 187 -0.23 13.97 -8.04
N ARG A 188 -0.31 12.65 -7.96
CA ARG A 188 0.63 11.71 -8.58
C ARG A 188 2.06 11.83 -8.06
N ASP A 189 2.25 12.43 -6.88
CA ASP A 189 3.50 12.31 -6.17
C ASP A 189 3.64 10.88 -5.64
N LEU A 190 4.82 10.33 -5.76
CA LEU A 190 5.12 8.96 -5.34
C LEU A 190 5.83 8.99 -3.98
N PHE A 191 5.29 8.24 -3.05
CA PHE A 191 5.91 7.98 -1.75
C PHE A 191 6.52 6.57 -1.75
N LEU A 192 7.77 6.49 -1.38
CA LEU A 192 8.53 5.25 -1.29
C LEU A 192 9.05 5.09 0.13
N LEU A 193 8.70 3.97 0.76
CA LEU A 193 9.09 3.66 2.13
C LEU A 193 10.32 2.76 2.13
N GLY A 194 11.43 3.26 2.69
CA GLY A 194 12.68 2.51 2.80
C GLY A 194 12.69 1.54 3.98
N CYS A 195 13.49 0.47 3.87
CA CYS A 195 13.72 -0.51 4.94
C CYS A 195 14.36 0.12 6.19
N ASP A 196 15.01 1.26 6.03
CA ASP A 196 15.60 2.07 7.09
C ASP A 196 14.59 2.98 7.80
N GLY A 197 13.31 2.92 7.41
CA GLY A 197 12.25 3.77 7.93
C GLY A 197 12.30 5.20 7.40
N ILE A 198 13.05 5.46 6.34
CA ILE A 198 13.06 6.75 5.65
C ILE A 198 12.01 6.73 4.54
N ALA A 199 11.22 7.78 4.49
CA ALA A 199 10.28 8.06 3.44
C ALA A 199 10.91 8.97 2.38
N TYR A 200 10.75 8.62 1.13
CA TYR A 200 11.19 9.40 -0.03
C TYR A 200 9.97 9.83 -0.84
N VAL A 201 9.85 11.12 -1.11
CA VAL A 201 8.75 11.67 -1.91
C VAL A 201 9.29 12.16 -3.23
N PHE A 202 8.76 11.62 -4.31
CA PHE A 202 9.10 12.00 -5.67
C PHE A 202 7.93 12.73 -6.32
N SER A 203 8.24 13.72 -7.16
CA SER A 203 7.25 14.41 -7.96
C SER A 203 6.72 13.53 -9.09
N LEU A 204 5.63 13.96 -9.70
CA LEU A 204 5.05 13.33 -10.91
C LEU A 204 6.05 13.19 -12.09
N ASN A 205 7.18 13.87 -12.04
CA ASN A 205 8.27 13.78 -13.05
C ASN A 205 9.44 12.91 -12.58
N GLY A 206 9.28 12.16 -11.49
CA GLY A 206 10.31 11.28 -10.93
C GLY A 206 11.47 11.99 -10.23
N LYS A 207 11.36 13.29 -9.92
CA LYS A 207 12.39 14.03 -9.17
C LYS A 207 12.15 13.95 -7.68
N LEU A 208 13.19 13.66 -6.91
CA LEU A 208 13.12 13.67 -5.45
C LEU A 208 12.73 15.07 -4.95
N LYS A 209 11.63 15.18 -4.21
CA LYS A 209 11.14 16.40 -3.57
C LYS A 209 11.70 16.53 -2.16
N THR A 210 11.65 15.46 -1.39
CA THR A 210 12.08 15.42 0.00
C THR A 210 12.33 13.99 0.46
N SER A 211 13.11 13.86 1.53
CA SER A 211 13.21 12.62 2.31
C SER A 211 13.09 12.95 3.79
N MET A 212 12.43 12.09 4.55
CA MET A 212 12.19 12.31 5.96
C MET A 212 12.05 10.98 6.70
N PRO A 213 12.44 10.89 7.99
CA PRO A 213 12.12 9.69 8.76
C PRO A 213 10.60 9.55 8.93
N ALA A 214 10.09 8.35 8.73
CA ALA A 214 8.73 8.01 9.14
C ALA A 214 8.74 7.92 10.69
N LEU A 215 8.14 8.92 11.36
CA LEU A 215 8.19 9.07 12.84
C LEU A 215 7.28 8.02 13.54
N ILE A 216 7.34 6.80 13.10
CA ILE A 216 6.66 5.61 13.60
C ILE A 216 7.68 4.48 13.70
N ASN A 217 7.54 3.65 14.73
CA ASN A 217 8.46 2.53 14.92
C ASN A 217 8.14 1.40 13.93
N ASP A 218 9.15 0.84 13.29
CA ASP A 218 9.07 -0.29 12.35
C ASP A 218 7.94 -0.14 11.30
N PRO A 219 7.98 0.90 10.44
CA PRO A 219 6.95 1.12 9.43
C PRO A 219 6.93 -0.02 8.40
N LYS A 220 5.71 -0.47 7.99
CA LYS A 220 5.52 -1.60 7.07
C LYS A 220 4.73 -1.24 5.82
N HIS A 221 3.71 -0.41 5.95
CA HIS A 221 2.83 -0.08 4.84
C HIS A 221 2.67 1.42 4.70
N VAL A 222 2.43 1.86 3.47
CA VAL A 222 2.07 3.23 3.15
C VAL A 222 0.88 3.28 2.19
N ILE A 223 -0.06 4.16 2.47
CA ILE A 223 -1.17 4.49 1.57
C ILE A 223 -1.29 6.00 1.43
N ALA A 224 -1.90 6.44 0.34
CA ALA A 224 -2.28 7.83 0.13
C ALA A 224 -3.79 8.01 0.30
N ILE A 225 -4.20 9.14 0.89
CA ILE A 225 -5.60 9.58 0.97
C ILE A 225 -5.61 11.07 0.64
N GLY A 226 -6.16 11.42 -0.53
CA GLY A 226 -6.02 12.76 -1.07
C GLY A 226 -4.54 13.10 -1.27
N ASP A 227 -4.09 14.18 -0.65
CA ASP A 227 -2.70 14.64 -0.70
C ASP A 227 -1.85 14.20 0.48
N ASP A 228 -2.41 13.45 1.44
CA ASP A 228 -1.69 12.96 2.60
C ASP A 228 -1.29 11.49 2.45
N TRP A 229 -0.23 11.11 3.15
CA TRP A 229 0.20 9.71 3.28
C TRP A 229 0.07 9.24 4.71
N PHE A 230 -0.37 8.01 4.86
CA PHE A 230 -0.47 7.32 6.13
C PHE A 230 0.50 6.14 6.13
N VAL A 231 1.39 6.12 7.11
CA VAL A 231 2.34 5.04 7.32
C VAL A 231 1.87 4.20 8.49
N PHE A 232 1.91 2.88 8.34
CA PHE A 232 1.40 1.91 9.31
C PHE A 232 2.50 0.99 9.80
N ASN A 233 2.37 0.52 11.03
CA ASN A 233 3.21 -0.53 11.60
C ASN A 233 2.38 -1.71 12.14
N ASP A 234 3.08 -2.79 12.50
CA ASP A 234 2.44 -4.00 13.05
C ASP A 234 1.89 -3.81 14.46
N ASP A 235 2.32 -2.76 15.19
CA ASP A 235 1.80 -2.41 16.53
C ASP A 235 0.39 -1.79 16.47
N GLY A 236 -0.19 -1.64 15.29
CA GLY A 236 -1.51 -1.06 15.10
C GLY A 236 -1.51 0.46 15.24
N ILE A 237 -0.43 1.11 14.88
CA ILE A 237 -0.33 2.57 14.81
C ILE A 237 -0.24 3.00 13.34
N ALA A 238 -0.99 4.04 13.00
CA ALA A 238 -0.85 4.78 11.74
C ALA A 238 -0.38 6.21 12.03
N LEU A 239 0.44 6.76 11.15
CA LEU A 239 0.91 8.14 11.21
C LEU A 239 0.52 8.86 9.92
N SER A 240 -0.23 9.96 10.03
CA SER A 240 -0.38 10.92 8.93
C SER A 240 0.91 11.73 8.80
N ILE A 241 1.49 11.73 7.62
CA ILE A 241 2.78 12.40 7.38
C ILE A 241 2.60 13.92 7.35
N ASN A 242 1.55 14.42 6.71
CA ASN A 242 1.35 15.87 6.57
C ASN A 242 0.97 16.55 7.89
N THR A 243 0.16 15.87 8.71
CA THR A 243 -0.33 16.45 9.99
C THR A 243 0.50 16.01 11.19
N ASN A 244 1.32 14.97 11.04
CA ASN A 244 2.06 14.33 12.12
C ASN A 244 1.15 13.81 13.27
N ILE A 245 -0.10 13.49 12.95
CA ILE A 245 -1.06 12.92 13.90
C ILE A 245 -0.92 11.40 13.87
N LYS A 246 -0.83 10.81 15.06
CA LYS A 246 -0.85 9.35 15.23
C LYS A 246 -2.28 8.87 15.47
N TYR A 247 -2.62 7.79 14.81
CA TYR A 247 -3.90 7.10 14.96
C TYR A 247 -3.66 5.70 15.49
N ARG A 248 -4.55 5.23 16.35
CA ARG A 248 -4.57 3.84 16.77
C ARG A 248 -5.57 3.06 15.92
N LEU A 249 -5.13 1.95 15.39
CA LEU A 249 -6.00 1.02 14.69
C LEU A 249 -6.88 0.25 15.68
N PRO A 250 -8.10 -0.13 15.29
CA PRO A 250 -8.93 -1.02 16.09
C PRO A 250 -8.21 -2.36 16.35
N GLN A 251 -8.37 -2.93 17.54
CA GLN A 251 -7.76 -4.22 17.89
C GLN A 251 -8.16 -5.36 16.93
N SER A 252 -9.33 -5.26 16.32
CA SER A 252 -9.83 -6.21 15.30
C SER A 252 -9.01 -6.21 14.00
N SER A 253 -8.15 -5.23 13.77
CA SER A 253 -7.24 -5.18 12.60
C SER A 253 -5.93 -5.94 12.82
N SER A 254 -5.69 -6.50 14.01
CA SER A 254 -4.46 -7.22 14.32
C SER A 254 -4.60 -8.73 14.07
N PRO A 255 -3.58 -9.40 13.52
CA PRO A 255 -2.38 -8.80 12.94
C PRO A 255 -2.70 -8.07 11.64
N LEU A 256 -2.00 -6.96 11.41
CA LEU A 256 -2.09 -6.23 10.15
C LEU A 256 -1.31 -6.98 9.09
N VAL A 257 -1.98 -7.33 7.98
CA VAL A 257 -1.38 -8.09 6.87
C VAL A 257 -1.09 -7.18 5.69
N ASP A 258 -2.05 -6.34 5.30
CA ASP A 258 -1.90 -5.37 4.21
C ASP A 258 -2.90 -4.22 4.38
N VAL A 259 -2.61 -3.06 3.81
CA VAL A 259 -3.45 -1.85 3.88
C VAL A 259 -3.62 -1.25 2.51
N LYS A 260 -4.85 -0.89 2.16
CA LYS A 260 -5.16 -0.18 0.90
C LYS A 260 -6.14 0.95 1.13
N SER A 261 -6.07 1.96 0.29
CA SER A 261 -6.99 3.10 0.31
C SER A 261 -7.90 3.11 -0.91
N LYS A 262 -9.09 3.68 -0.75
CA LYS A 262 -10.00 4.03 -1.84
C LYS A 262 -10.77 5.29 -1.43
N ASN A 263 -10.55 6.39 -2.11
CA ASN A 263 -11.08 7.71 -1.73
C ASN A 263 -10.65 8.06 -0.28
N SER A 264 -11.62 8.30 0.63
CA SER A 264 -11.40 8.58 2.06
C SER A 264 -11.41 7.34 2.94
N LEU A 265 -11.47 6.14 2.36
CA LEU A 265 -11.55 4.89 3.11
C LEU A 265 -10.20 4.20 3.19
N ILE A 266 -9.92 3.62 4.34
CA ILE A 266 -8.82 2.68 4.55
C ILE A 266 -9.43 1.29 4.67
N ALA A 267 -8.92 0.34 3.91
CA ALA A 267 -9.19 -1.08 4.11
C ALA A 267 -7.95 -1.75 4.67
N ILE A 268 -8.13 -2.58 5.68
CA ILE A 268 -7.06 -3.32 6.37
C ILE A 268 -7.39 -4.80 6.26
N LEU A 269 -6.48 -5.55 5.64
CA LEU A 269 -6.52 -7.00 5.64
C LEU A 269 -5.92 -7.50 6.96
N SER A 270 -6.64 -8.38 7.63
CA SER A 270 -6.12 -9.21 8.70
C SER A 270 -6.34 -10.70 8.37
N LEU A 271 -6.02 -11.62 9.27
CA LEU A 271 -6.01 -13.06 8.97
C LEU A 271 -7.32 -13.60 8.40
N ASN A 272 -8.47 -13.09 8.85
CA ASN A 272 -9.79 -13.64 8.53
C ASN A 272 -10.83 -12.58 8.16
N GLN A 273 -10.42 -11.32 7.99
CA GLN A 273 -11.34 -10.23 7.67
C GLN A 273 -10.64 -9.06 6.99
N ILE A 274 -11.44 -8.24 6.32
CA ILE A 274 -11.07 -6.89 5.90
C ILE A 274 -11.89 -5.91 6.73
N LEU A 275 -11.20 -4.97 7.37
CA LEU A 275 -11.81 -3.91 8.14
C LEU A 275 -11.79 -2.62 7.32
N ILE A 276 -12.93 -1.97 7.17
CA ILE A 276 -13.04 -0.69 6.47
C ILE A 276 -13.17 0.43 7.49
N LEU A 277 -12.27 1.41 7.41
CA LEU A 277 -12.20 2.57 8.27
C LEU A 277 -12.49 3.84 7.47
N ASP A 278 -13.11 4.81 8.13
CA ASP A 278 -13.34 6.15 7.60
C ASP A 278 -12.28 7.10 8.18
N VAL A 279 -11.64 7.87 7.31
CA VAL A 279 -10.70 8.93 7.68
C VAL A 279 -11.48 10.24 7.65
N LYS A 280 -11.83 10.75 8.84
CA LYS A 280 -12.51 12.04 9.01
C LYS A 280 -11.53 13.10 9.45
#